data_65269683af146dcc71cd2999d0dba52e
#
_entry.id   65269683af146dcc71cd2999d0dba52e
#
_cell.length_a   1.000
_cell.length_b   1.000
_cell.length_c   1.000
_cell.angle_alpha   90.00
_cell.angle_beta   90.00
_cell.angle_gamma   90.00
#
_symmetry.space_group_name_H-M   'P 1'
#
loop_
_entity.id
_entity.type
_entity.pdbx_description
1 polymer ?
#
loop_
_entity_poly.entity_id
_entity_poly.type
_entity_poly.pdbx_seq_one_letter_code
_entity_poly.pdbx_strand_id
1 'polypeptide(L)'
;MTSYPEASNGEGSLVSAFYGLDDAIPFFASYRICGEFGRQDGMPVIFSKEVDIKTLEAGDFQVTLADGQKIVPGCVTPAPAEDIGKFRAVLTIGDIGSIDNQPVSVAVTGNLVSLDHQTNFIGAQVDVTALEDCPTLVLAEVVGKDQWELDKASTTLPFGGGDGCPASTQQIIRAVWAGGVTKPGGDEIDDLERSATTFSCRTVKVIRQWLHPLRLVI
;
A
#
# COMPACT_ATOMS: atom_id res chain seq x y z
N MET A 1 -10.05 5.90 -27.27
CA MET A 1 -9.84 4.73 -26.40
C MET A 1 -8.36 4.38 -26.52
N THR A 2 -7.60 4.64 -25.48
CA THR A 2 -6.18 4.23 -25.41
C THR A 2 -6.19 2.74 -25.08
N SER A 3 -5.71 1.90 -25.98
CA SER A 3 -5.55 0.48 -25.69
C SER A 3 -4.29 0.31 -24.82
N TYR A 4 -4.47 -0.12 -23.58
CA TYR A 4 -3.36 -0.49 -22.73
C TYR A 4 -2.84 -1.89 -23.10
N PRO A 5 -1.54 -2.18 -22.91
CA PRO A 5 -1.01 -3.51 -23.19
C PRO A 5 -1.72 -4.56 -22.32
N GLU A 6 -1.98 -5.73 -22.91
CA GLU A 6 -2.42 -6.89 -22.11
C GLU A 6 -1.35 -7.26 -21.09
N ALA A 7 -1.79 -7.70 -19.91
CA ALA A 7 -0.87 -8.13 -18.85
C ALA A 7 0.07 -9.22 -19.38
N SER A 8 1.37 -8.94 -19.36
CA SER A 8 2.34 -9.99 -19.58
C SER A 8 2.34 -10.91 -18.35
N ASN A 9 2.07 -12.18 -18.54
CA ASN A 9 2.08 -13.19 -17.48
C ASN A 9 3.41 -13.14 -16.73
N GLY A 10 3.41 -12.59 -15.53
CA GLY A 10 4.54 -12.63 -14.60
C GLY A 10 5.10 -11.31 -14.10
N GLU A 11 4.74 -10.16 -14.66
CA GLU A 11 5.31 -8.86 -14.24
C GLU A 11 4.40 -8.03 -13.34
N GLY A 12 3.09 -8.18 -13.39
CA GLY A 12 2.12 -7.48 -12.56
C GLY A 12 1.40 -8.42 -11.61
N SER A 13 1.56 -8.24 -10.31
CA SER A 13 0.88 -9.07 -9.31
C SER A 13 0.41 -8.22 -8.14
N LEU A 14 -0.59 -8.72 -7.43
CA LEU A 14 -0.89 -8.28 -6.08
C LEU A 14 0.08 -8.99 -5.13
N VAL A 15 0.68 -8.23 -4.22
CA VAL A 15 1.66 -8.75 -3.25
C VAL A 15 0.98 -9.14 -1.96
N SER A 16 -0.03 -8.35 -1.56
CA SER A 16 -0.76 -8.56 -0.31
C SER A 16 -2.10 -7.84 -0.36
N ALA A 17 -3.07 -8.35 0.40
CA ALA A 17 -4.25 -7.63 0.83
C ALA A 17 -4.51 -7.97 2.31
N PHE A 18 -4.95 -6.99 3.09
CA PHE A 18 -5.19 -7.15 4.52
C PHE A 18 -6.52 -6.52 4.91
N TYR A 19 -7.42 -7.32 5.47
CA TYR A 19 -8.70 -6.82 5.99
C TYR A 19 -8.46 -6.14 7.34
N GLY A 20 -7.94 -4.90 7.29
CA GLY A 20 -7.44 -4.20 8.47
C GLY A 20 -8.45 -3.36 9.23
N LEU A 21 -9.58 -3.03 8.62
CA LEU A 21 -10.57 -2.12 9.18
C LEU A 21 -11.98 -2.66 8.91
N ASP A 22 -12.62 -3.20 9.96
CA ASP A 22 -14.02 -3.60 9.97
C ASP A 22 -14.84 -2.45 10.57
N ASP A 23 -15.69 -1.78 9.78
CA ASP A 23 -16.45 -0.59 10.17
C ASP A 23 -15.61 0.54 10.81
N ALA A 24 -14.31 0.60 10.53
CA ALA A 24 -13.36 1.41 11.27
C ALA A 24 -12.78 2.60 10.48
N ILE A 25 -13.13 2.78 9.21
CA ILE A 25 -12.77 4.00 8.48
C ILE A 25 -13.45 5.20 9.14
N PRO A 26 -12.69 6.24 9.58
CA PRO A 26 -13.28 7.42 10.18
C PRO A 26 -14.27 8.11 9.23
N PHE A 27 -15.43 8.49 9.75
CA PHE A 27 -16.51 9.13 9.00
C PHE A 27 -16.03 10.29 8.09
N PHE A 28 -15.19 11.18 8.62
CA PHE A 28 -14.67 12.29 7.83
C PHE A 28 -13.72 11.85 6.71
N ALA A 29 -12.98 10.78 6.91
CA ALA A 29 -12.10 10.23 5.89
C ALA A 29 -12.93 9.62 4.76
N SER A 30 -13.91 8.79 5.09
CA SER A 30 -14.85 8.20 4.12
C SER A 30 -15.55 9.29 3.30
N TYR A 31 -16.10 10.31 3.95
CA TYR A 31 -16.77 11.40 3.25
C TYR A 31 -15.85 12.19 2.32
N ARG A 32 -14.65 12.54 2.78
CA ARG A 32 -13.70 13.35 1.98
C ARG A 32 -13.11 12.58 0.81
N ILE A 33 -12.90 11.28 0.97
CA ILE A 33 -12.22 10.45 -0.04
C ILE A 33 -13.24 9.83 -1.01
N CYS A 34 -14.32 9.28 -0.48
CA CYS A 34 -15.29 8.52 -1.25
C CYS A 34 -16.62 9.24 -1.47
N GLY A 35 -16.85 10.36 -0.80
CA GLY A 35 -18.14 11.07 -0.85
C GLY A 35 -19.29 10.36 -0.14
N GLU A 36 -19.00 9.28 0.58
CA GLU A 36 -20.01 8.45 1.23
C GLU A 36 -20.08 8.70 2.74
N PHE A 37 -21.27 8.52 3.29
CA PHE A 37 -21.54 8.69 4.71
C PHE A 37 -21.76 7.33 5.38
N GLY A 38 -21.04 7.08 6.46
CA GLY A 38 -21.22 5.88 7.26
C GLY A 38 -19.89 5.29 7.72
N ARG A 39 -19.97 4.25 8.50
CA ARG A 39 -18.82 3.41 8.78
C ARG A 39 -18.57 2.55 7.56
N GLN A 40 -17.32 2.40 7.21
CA GLN A 40 -16.88 1.65 6.05
C GLN A 40 -15.73 0.76 6.46
N ASP A 41 -15.63 -0.37 5.80
CA ASP A 41 -14.45 -1.23 5.89
C ASP A 41 -13.32 -0.66 5.07
N GLY A 42 -12.11 -1.04 5.43
CA GLY A 42 -10.90 -0.68 4.70
C GLY A 42 -9.96 -1.86 4.53
N MET A 43 -9.59 -2.11 3.29
CA MET A 43 -8.64 -3.17 2.96
C MET A 43 -7.54 -2.61 2.05
N PRO A 44 -6.32 -2.35 2.58
CA PRO A 44 -5.18 -2.03 1.76
C PRO A 44 -4.77 -3.23 0.90
N VAL A 45 -4.55 -2.94 -0.39
CA VAL A 45 -4.05 -3.87 -1.41
C VAL A 45 -2.71 -3.38 -1.90
N ILE A 46 -1.69 -4.22 -1.85
CA ILE A 46 -0.32 -3.88 -2.23
C ILE A 46 0.01 -4.51 -3.58
N PHE A 47 0.50 -3.67 -4.48
CA PHE A 47 0.89 -4.05 -5.84
C PHE A 47 2.40 -4.25 -5.98
N SER A 48 2.81 -5.12 -6.88
CA SER A 48 4.23 -5.34 -7.20
C SER A 48 4.92 -4.15 -7.87
N LYS A 49 4.15 -3.26 -8.50
CA LYS A 49 4.58 -2.00 -9.11
C LYS A 49 3.65 -0.87 -8.70
N GLU A 50 4.11 0.37 -8.84
CA GLU A 50 3.26 1.54 -8.64
C GLU A 50 2.14 1.58 -9.68
N VAL A 51 0.95 1.96 -9.25
CA VAL A 51 -0.26 2.04 -10.05
C VAL A 51 -0.39 3.45 -10.65
N ASP A 52 -0.81 3.54 -11.89
CA ASP A 52 -1.28 4.82 -12.44
C ASP A 52 -2.68 5.12 -11.87
N ILE A 53 -2.71 6.04 -10.91
CA ILE A 53 -3.94 6.44 -10.21
C ILE A 53 -5.03 7.00 -11.13
N LYS A 54 -4.68 7.39 -12.36
CA LYS A 54 -5.65 7.85 -13.37
C LYS A 54 -6.47 6.70 -13.95
N THR A 55 -5.99 5.48 -13.79
CA THR A 55 -6.68 4.26 -14.24
C THR A 55 -7.32 3.50 -13.08
N LEU A 56 -7.27 4.06 -11.88
CA LEU A 56 -7.75 3.41 -10.65
C LEU A 56 -9.26 3.66 -10.49
N GLU A 57 -10.05 2.62 -10.67
CA GLU A 57 -11.50 2.65 -10.50
C GLU A 57 -11.97 1.51 -9.57
N ALA A 58 -13.00 1.77 -8.76
CA ALA A 58 -13.55 0.76 -7.85
C ALA A 58 -14.06 -0.47 -8.61
N GLY A 59 -14.64 -0.28 -9.79
CA GLY A 59 -15.13 -1.34 -10.67
C GLY A 59 -14.06 -2.30 -11.18
N ASP A 60 -12.78 -1.94 -11.04
CA ASP A 60 -11.66 -2.81 -11.43
C ASP A 60 -11.35 -3.88 -10.39
N PHE A 61 -11.98 -3.83 -9.21
CA PHE A 61 -11.72 -4.75 -8.12
C PHE A 61 -12.91 -5.67 -7.87
N GLN A 62 -12.62 -6.92 -7.56
CA GLN A 62 -13.57 -7.89 -7.09
C GLN A 62 -13.06 -8.54 -5.81
N VAL A 63 -13.79 -8.34 -4.72
CA VAL A 63 -13.54 -8.97 -3.42
C VAL A 63 -14.43 -10.20 -3.29
N THR A 64 -13.87 -11.32 -2.86
CA THR A 64 -14.62 -12.55 -2.57
C THR A 64 -14.65 -12.77 -1.07
N LEU A 65 -15.84 -12.95 -0.52
CA LEU A 65 -16.06 -13.22 0.91
C LEU A 65 -15.95 -14.72 1.22
N ALA A 66 -15.88 -15.05 2.51
CA ALA A 66 -15.78 -16.43 2.99
C ALA A 66 -16.99 -17.30 2.57
N ASP A 67 -18.17 -16.73 2.42
CA ASP A 67 -19.36 -17.41 1.92
C ASP A 67 -19.40 -17.55 0.39
N GLY A 68 -18.41 -17.03 -0.31
CA GLY A 68 -18.30 -17.03 -1.77
C GLY A 68 -19.00 -15.87 -2.47
N GLN A 69 -19.63 -14.95 -1.74
CA GLN A 69 -20.20 -13.74 -2.34
C GLN A 69 -19.07 -12.89 -2.95
N LYS A 70 -19.36 -12.25 -4.08
CA LYS A 70 -18.44 -11.35 -4.77
C LYS A 70 -18.96 -9.93 -4.69
N ILE A 71 -18.10 -9.03 -4.24
CA ILE A 71 -18.41 -7.63 -3.98
C ILE A 71 -17.45 -6.74 -4.77
N VAL A 72 -17.96 -5.64 -5.29
CA VAL A 72 -17.18 -4.54 -5.83
C VAL A 72 -17.09 -3.48 -4.74
N PRO A 73 -15.88 -2.98 -4.38
CA PRO A 73 -15.75 -1.91 -3.40
C PRO A 73 -16.53 -0.67 -3.82
N GLY A 74 -16.99 0.11 -2.86
CA GLY A 74 -17.66 1.38 -3.14
C GLY A 74 -16.69 2.44 -3.66
N CYS A 75 -15.42 2.39 -3.20
CA CYS A 75 -14.40 3.37 -3.50
C CYS A 75 -13.01 2.75 -3.42
N VAL A 76 -12.06 3.30 -4.17
CA VAL A 76 -10.63 2.96 -4.11
C VAL A 76 -9.80 4.23 -4.13
N THR A 77 -8.70 4.26 -3.39
CA THR A 77 -7.88 5.45 -3.26
C THR A 77 -6.42 5.10 -2.93
N PRO A 78 -5.44 5.88 -3.40
CA PRO A 78 -4.08 5.79 -2.89
C PRO A 78 -3.91 6.47 -1.52
N ALA A 79 -4.87 7.29 -1.08
CA ALA A 79 -4.78 7.99 0.21
C ALA A 79 -4.75 7.01 1.41
N PRO A 80 -3.98 7.33 2.46
CA PRO A 80 -3.18 8.54 2.66
C PRO A 80 -1.78 8.52 2.02
N ALA A 81 -1.42 7.49 1.26
CA ALA A 81 -0.09 7.32 0.67
C ALA A 81 -0.03 7.89 -0.77
N GLU A 82 -0.32 9.18 -0.93
CA GLU A 82 -0.42 9.85 -2.25
C GLU A 82 0.90 10.42 -2.78
N ASP A 83 2.02 10.13 -2.13
CA ASP A 83 3.32 10.64 -2.57
C ASP A 83 3.93 9.77 -3.67
N ILE A 84 4.78 10.38 -4.49
CA ILE A 84 5.59 9.65 -5.48
C ILE A 84 6.38 8.55 -4.80
N GLY A 85 6.33 7.36 -5.38
CA GLY A 85 6.97 6.17 -4.82
C GLY A 85 6.10 5.39 -3.83
N LYS A 86 4.89 5.85 -3.52
CA LYS A 86 3.95 5.16 -2.61
C LYS A 86 2.72 4.58 -3.31
N PHE A 87 2.55 4.79 -4.61
CA PHE A 87 1.40 4.32 -5.39
C PHE A 87 1.31 2.81 -5.55
N ARG A 88 2.06 2.04 -4.76
CA ARG A 88 1.91 0.59 -4.65
C ARG A 88 0.78 0.18 -3.72
N ALA A 89 0.38 1.06 -2.80
CA ALA A 89 -0.68 0.81 -1.85
C ALA A 89 -1.97 1.48 -2.32
N VAL A 90 -3.01 0.68 -2.47
CA VAL A 90 -4.36 1.15 -2.78
C VAL A 90 -5.27 0.70 -1.65
N LEU A 91 -6.01 1.62 -1.06
CA LEU A 91 -7.03 1.32 -0.07
C LEU A 91 -8.37 1.11 -0.78
N THR A 92 -8.93 -0.08 -0.65
CA THR A 92 -10.31 -0.37 -1.05
C THR A 92 -11.22 -0.07 0.13
N ILE A 93 -12.31 0.65 -0.11
CA ILE A 93 -13.26 1.12 0.91
C ILE A 93 -14.66 0.74 0.49
N GLY A 94 -15.48 0.30 1.43
CA GLY A 94 -16.88 -0.04 1.20
C GLY A 94 -17.42 -0.99 2.24
N ASP A 95 -18.61 -1.50 2.01
CA ASP A 95 -19.17 -2.64 2.73
C ASP A 95 -18.64 -3.91 2.06
N ILE A 96 -17.40 -4.29 2.44
CA ILE A 96 -16.66 -5.37 1.80
C ILE A 96 -16.48 -6.60 2.67
N GLY A 97 -17.19 -6.68 3.79
CA GLY A 97 -17.19 -7.85 4.66
C GLY A 97 -17.68 -7.55 6.06
N SER A 98 -17.37 -8.44 6.97
CA SER A 98 -17.59 -8.32 8.41
C SER A 98 -16.71 -9.32 9.15
N ILE A 99 -16.60 -9.19 10.48
CA ILE A 99 -15.88 -10.16 11.32
C ILE A 99 -16.36 -11.61 11.08
N ASP A 100 -17.66 -11.81 10.89
CA ASP A 100 -18.24 -13.14 10.70
C ASP A 100 -18.17 -13.64 9.24
N ASN A 101 -17.93 -12.75 8.27
CA ASN A 101 -17.84 -13.08 6.85
C ASN A 101 -16.76 -12.22 6.18
N GLN A 102 -15.51 -12.47 6.55
CA GLN A 102 -14.37 -11.69 6.08
C GLN A 102 -14.06 -11.92 4.60
N PRO A 103 -13.45 -10.94 3.92
CA PRO A 103 -12.87 -11.16 2.60
C PRO A 103 -11.80 -12.25 2.65
N VAL A 104 -11.80 -13.14 1.67
CA VAL A 104 -10.80 -14.22 1.53
C VAL A 104 -9.88 -14.03 0.33
N SER A 105 -10.30 -13.28 -0.68
CA SER A 105 -9.45 -12.92 -1.82
C SER A 105 -9.89 -11.61 -2.47
N VAL A 106 -8.94 -10.95 -3.12
CA VAL A 106 -9.21 -9.80 -4.00
C VAL A 106 -8.55 -10.02 -5.35
N ALA A 107 -9.25 -9.66 -6.41
CA ALA A 107 -8.77 -9.74 -7.78
C ALA A 107 -8.95 -8.41 -8.51
N VAL A 108 -8.05 -8.11 -9.44
CA VAL A 108 -8.22 -7.04 -10.42
C VAL A 108 -8.92 -7.62 -11.63
N THR A 109 -10.13 -7.14 -11.92
CA THR A 109 -10.98 -7.62 -13.01
C THR A 109 -11.11 -6.62 -14.16
N GLY A 110 -10.67 -5.39 -13.94
CA GLY A 110 -10.73 -4.30 -14.91
C GLY A 110 -9.35 -3.79 -15.34
N ASN A 111 -9.35 -2.63 -15.99
CA ASN A 111 -8.16 -2.10 -16.67
C ASN A 111 -7.33 -1.19 -15.76
N LEU A 112 -6.56 -1.78 -14.87
CA LEU A 112 -5.65 -1.09 -13.98
C LEU A 112 -4.20 -1.28 -14.44
N VAL A 113 -3.47 -0.19 -14.70
CA VAL A 113 -2.10 -0.27 -15.22
C VAL A 113 -1.07 0.30 -14.24
N SER A 114 0.18 -0.13 -14.41
CA SER A 114 1.31 0.41 -13.66
C SER A 114 1.63 1.85 -14.10
N LEU A 115 2.26 2.62 -13.21
CA LEU A 115 2.64 4.02 -13.44
C LEU A 115 3.58 4.17 -14.65
N ASP A 116 4.41 3.17 -14.94
CA ASP A 116 5.28 3.12 -16.12
C ASP A 116 4.54 2.66 -17.40
N HIS A 117 3.24 2.36 -17.33
CA HIS A 117 2.40 1.85 -18.40
C HIS A 117 2.92 0.58 -19.10
N GLN A 118 3.82 -0.16 -18.45
CA GLN A 118 4.38 -1.39 -19.01
C GLN A 118 3.60 -2.65 -18.59
N THR A 119 2.74 -2.53 -17.56
CA THR A 119 2.06 -3.67 -16.97
C THR A 119 0.59 -3.37 -16.76
N ASN A 120 -0.29 -4.30 -17.11
CA ASN A 120 -1.69 -4.28 -16.73
C ASN A 120 -1.91 -5.35 -15.64
N PHE A 121 -2.57 -4.97 -14.56
CA PHE A 121 -2.84 -5.85 -13.43
C PHE A 121 -4.09 -6.72 -13.60
N ILE A 122 -4.81 -6.60 -14.72
CA ILE A 122 -6.01 -7.42 -14.97
C ILE A 122 -5.71 -8.90 -14.82
N GLY A 123 -6.51 -9.61 -14.01
CA GLY A 123 -6.31 -11.02 -13.69
C GLY A 123 -5.39 -11.29 -12.49
N ALA A 124 -4.70 -10.26 -11.97
CA ALA A 124 -3.94 -10.42 -10.73
C ALA A 124 -4.90 -10.66 -9.56
N GLN A 125 -4.53 -11.59 -8.68
CA GLN A 125 -5.31 -11.97 -7.51
C GLN A 125 -4.37 -12.29 -6.34
N VAL A 126 -4.85 -12.05 -5.11
CA VAL A 126 -4.16 -12.44 -3.87
C VAL A 126 -5.18 -12.85 -2.81
N ASP A 127 -4.78 -13.75 -1.92
CA ASP A 127 -5.54 -14.07 -0.72
C ASP A 127 -5.48 -12.90 0.27
N VAL A 128 -6.57 -12.68 0.98
CA VAL A 128 -6.67 -11.61 1.99
C VAL A 128 -6.22 -12.16 3.33
N THR A 129 -5.30 -11.46 3.97
CA THR A 129 -4.92 -11.69 5.37
C THR A 129 -6.06 -11.21 6.27
N ALA A 130 -6.52 -12.06 7.17
CA ALA A 130 -7.62 -11.78 8.06
C ALA A 130 -7.27 -10.71 9.11
N LEU A 131 -8.29 -10.07 9.67
CA LEU A 131 -8.14 -8.99 10.65
C LEU A 131 -7.28 -9.39 11.86
N GLU A 132 -7.44 -10.62 12.35
CA GLU A 132 -6.74 -11.16 13.52
C GLU A 132 -5.26 -11.46 13.31
N ASP A 133 -4.81 -11.59 12.05
CA ASP A 133 -3.44 -12.01 11.73
C ASP A 133 -2.42 -10.86 11.76
N CYS A 134 -2.89 -9.62 11.95
CA CYS A 134 -2.10 -8.40 11.97
C CYS A 134 -1.32 -8.08 10.67
N PRO A 135 -0.99 -6.81 10.43
CA PRO A 135 -0.22 -6.42 9.26
C PRO A 135 1.23 -6.93 9.34
N THR A 136 1.74 -7.42 8.23
CA THR A 136 3.12 -7.91 8.10
C THR A 136 3.90 -7.06 7.10
N LEU A 137 5.24 -7.07 7.21
CA LEU A 137 6.12 -6.48 6.21
C LEU A 137 6.07 -7.34 4.94
N VAL A 138 5.60 -6.79 3.83
CA VAL A 138 5.38 -7.54 2.58
C VAL A 138 6.40 -7.23 1.50
N LEU A 139 7.04 -6.07 1.56
CA LEU A 139 8.06 -5.67 0.60
C LEU A 139 9.10 -4.77 1.28
N ALA A 140 10.37 -4.96 0.94
CA ALA A 140 11.43 -4.01 1.24
C ALA A 140 12.29 -3.83 -0.01
N GLU A 141 12.52 -2.59 -0.42
CA GLU A 141 13.29 -2.28 -1.61
C GLU A 141 14.26 -1.12 -1.39
N VAL A 142 15.35 -1.15 -2.11
CA VAL A 142 16.29 -0.02 -2.17
C VAL A 142 15.74 0.99 -3.17
N VAL A 143 15.51 2.21 -2.71
CA VAL A 143 15.03 3.31 -3.55
C VAL A 143 16.17 3.86 -4.40
N GLY A 144 15.97 3.97 -5.71
CA GLY A 144 16.92 4.58 -6.63
C GLY A 144 17.15 6.05 -6.32
N LYS A 145 18.36 6.53 -6.58
CA LYS A 145 18.74 7.93 -6.27
C LYS A 145 17.92 8.98 -7.03
N ASP A 146 17.41 8.63 -8.17
CA ASP A 146 16.52 9.42 -9.00
C ASP A 146 15.12 9.61 -8.40
N GLN A 147 14.76 8.76 -7.43
CA GLN A 147 13.49 8.79 -6.71
C GLN A 147 13.64 9.32 -5.26
N TRP A 148 14.82 9.81 -4.88
CA TRP A 148 15.03 10.34 -3.54
C TRP A 148 14.39 11.71 -3.38
N GLU A 149 13.57 11.84 -2.36
CA GLU A 149 13.01 13.12 -1.90
C GLU A 149 13.76 13.58 -0.65
N LEU A 150 14.90 14.23 -0.87
CA LEU A 150 15.72 14.75 0.22
C LEU A 150 15.23 16.15 0.62
N ASP A 151 15.15 16.40 1.93
CA ASP A 151 14.78 17.70 2.53
C ASP A 151 13.46 18.29 1.98
N LYS A 152 12.57 17.44 1.47
CA LYS A 152 11.24 17.85 1.05
C LYS A 152 10.20 17.45 2.09
N ALA A 153 9.42 18.41 2.54
CA ALA A 153 8.19 18.13 3.27
C ALA A 153 7.08 17.78 2.28
N SER A 154 6.31 16.74 2.56
CA SER A 154 5.08 16.48 1.82
C SER A 154 4.05 17.53 2.16
N THR A 155 3.52 18.22 1.14
CA THR A 155 2.53 19.31 1.31
C THR A 155 1.14 18.94 0.82
N THR A 156 0.95 17.71 0.35
CA THR A 156 -0.28 17.29 -0.33
C THR A 156 -1.45 17.02 0.61
N LEU A 157 -1.18 16.70 1.87
CA LEU A 157 -2.23 16.46 2.86
C LEU A 157 -2.21 17.49 3.98
N PRO A 158 -3.36 17.98 4.44
CA PRO A 158 -3.43 18.98 5.53
C PRO A 158 -2.91 18.45 6.89
N PHE A 159 -2.75 17.14 7.02
CA PHE A 159 -2.26 16.46 8.23
C PHE A 159 -1.11 15.50 7.93
N GLY A 160 -0.67 15.44 6.69
CA GLY A 160 0.40 14.55 6.24
C GLY A 160 1.62 15.34 5.85
N GLY A 161 2.72 14.66 5.83
CA GLY A 161 3.99 15.18 5.42
C GLY A 161 4.95 15.15 6.58
N GLY A 162 5.79 14.14 6.56
CA GLY A 162 7.03 14.17 7.33
C GLY A 162 8.07 15.01 6.62
N ASP A 163 9.11 15.38 7.34
CA ASP A 163 10.32 15.91 6.73
C ASP A 163 10.92 14.88 5.78
N GLY A 164 11.41 15.33 4.64
CA GLY A 164 12.15 14.47 3.72
C GLY A 164 13.41 13.89 4.36
N CYS A 165 14.09 13.01 3.65
CA CYS A 165 15.36 12.48 4.12
C CYS A 165 16.43 13.57 4.17
N PRO A 166 17.30 13.63 5.21
CA PRO A 166 18.37 14.60 5.30
C PRO A 166 19.31 14.52 4.09
N ALA A 167 19.92 15.65 3.70
CA ALA A 167 20.88 15.71 2.60
C ALA A 167 22.10 14.79 2.78
N SER A 168 22.40 14.41 4.02
CA SER A 168 23.46 13.44 4.36
C SER A 168 23.10 11.98 4.13
N THR A 169 21.87 11.70 3.69
CA THR A 169 21.38 10.32 3.46
C THR A 169 22.24 9.60 2.41
N GLN A 170 22.66 8.37 2.74
CA GLN A 170 23.50 7.56 1.86
C GLN A 170 22.69 6.50 1.10
N GLN A 171 21.58 6.06 1.67
CA GLN A 171 20.69 5.07 1.09
C GLN A 171 19.28 5.21 1.67
N ILE A 172 18.27 4.97 0.84
CA ILE A 172 16.87 4.88 1.25
C ILE A 172 16.39 3.46 1.02
N ILE A 173 15.79 2.87 2.05
CA ILE A 173 15.07 1.60 1.97
C ILE A 173 13.61 1.90 2.23
N ARG A 174 12.75 1.53 1.28
CA ARG A 174 11.30 1.59 1.42
C ARG A 174 10.82 0.27 1.98
N ALA A 175 10.10 0.33 3.09
CA ALA A 175 9.40 -0.81 3.67
C ALA A 175 7.90 -0.64 3.43
N VAL A 176 7.25 -1.65 2.89
CA VAL A 176 5.80 -1.66 2.63
C VAL A 176 5.16 -2.72 3.51
N TRP A 177 4.19 -2.30 4.29
CA TRP A 177 3.43 -3.15 5.19
C TRP A 177 2.07 -3.49 4.57
N ALA A 178 1.52 -4.64 4.92
CA ALA A 178 0.19 -5.07 4.47
C ALA A 178 -0.93 -4.13 4.93
N GLY A 179 -0.72 -3.40 6.02
CA GLY A 179 -1.67 -2.44 6.59
C GLY A 179 -0.99 -1.43 7.47
N GLY A 180 -1.75 -0.56 8.11
CA GLY A 180 -1.24 0.43 9.06
C GLY A 180 -0.53 -0.23 10.24
N VAL A 181 0.65 0.26 10.60
CA VAL A 181 1.40 -0.19 11.77
C VAL A 181 1.24 0.84 12.88
N THR A 182 0.74 0.39 14.02
CA THR A 182 0.51 1.23 15.21
C THR A 182 1.21 0.62 16.42
N LYS A 183 1.35 1.42 17.47
CA LYS A 183 1.71 0.94 18.80
C LYS A 183 0.57 0.12 19.40
N PRO A 184 0.85 -0.71 20.42
CA PRO A 184 -0.20 -1.29 21.24
C PRO A 184 -1.12 -0.19 21.78
N GLY A 185 -2.41 -0.28 21.48
CA GLY A 185 -3.40 0.74 21.82
C GLY A 185 -3.81 1.67 20.68
N GLY A 186 -3.19 1.54 19.49
CA GLY A 186 -3.59 2.25 18.28
C GLY A 186 -2.88 3.59 18.04
N ASP A 187 -1.98 4.01 18.92
CA ASP A 187 -1.20 5.23 18.74
C ASP A 187 -0.23 5.08 17.55
N GLU A 188 0.08 6.19 16.90
CA GLU A 188 1.05 6.22 15.80
C GLU A 188 2.47 5.85 16.27
N ILE A 189 3.21 5.16 15.41
CA ILE A 189 4.64 4.90 15.65
C ILE A 189 5.44 6.20 15.49
N ASP A 190 6.43 6.38 16.37
CA ASP A 190 7.31 7.56 16.33
C ASP A 190 8.79 7.18 16.10
N ASP A 191 9.69 8.11 16.32
CA ASP A 191 11.12 7.91 16.09
C ASP A 191 11.73 6.82 16.99
N LEU A 192 11.13 6.51 18.12
CA LEU A 192 11.61 5.45 19.01
C LEU A 192 11.40 4.08 18.38
N GLU A 193 10.20 3.79 17.91
CA GLU A 193 9.89 2.53 17.22
C GLU A 193 10.62 2.43 15.89
N ARG A 194 10.68 3.53 15.12
CA ARG A 194 11.45 3.56 13.88
C ARG A 194 12.93 3.27 14.10
N SER A 195 13.53 3.80 15.19
CA SER A 195 14.94 3.55 15.52
C SER A 195 15.21 2.11 15.94
N ALA A 196 14.18 1.40 16.44
CA ALA A 196 14.29 -0.01 16.80
C ALA A 196 14.21 -0.95 15.59
N THR A 197 13.79 -0.45 14.41
CA THR A 197 13.72 -1.26 13.20
C THR A 197 15.12 -1.49 12.64
N THR A 198 15.50 -2.76 12.48
CA THR A 198 16.83 -3.14 12.00
C THR A 198 16.74 -3.96 10.72
N PHE A 199 17.48 -3.55 9.69
CA PHE A 199 17.67 -4.36 8.48
C PHE A 199 18.97 -5.14 8.58
N SER A 200 18.91 -6.46 8.41
CA SER A 200 20.09 -7.31 8.28
C SER A 200 20.32 -7.67 6.83
N CYS A 201 21.41 -7.16 6.25
CA CYS A 201 21.87 -7.57 4.93
C CYS A 201 22.78 -8.78 5.06
N ARG A 202 22.37 -9.96 4.59
CA ARG A 202 23.27 -11.09 4.37
C ARG A 202 23.90 -10.95 3.00
N THR A 203 25.08 -10.36 2.94
CA THR A 203 25.84 -10.30 1.69
C THR A 203 26.60 -11.60 1.48
N VAL A 204 26.32 -12.28 0.40
CA VAL A 204 27.22 -13.28 -0.17
C VAL A 204 28.18 -12.54 -1.08
N LYS A 205 29.22 -12.05 -0.55
CA LYS A 205 30.56 -11.60 -1.00
C LYS A 205 30.93 -10.23 -0.45
N VAL A 206 31.97 -10.29 0.34
CA VAL A 206 32.61 -9.15 0.98
C VAL A 206 33.27 -8.25 -0.07
N ILE A 207 32.79 -7.00 -0.18
CA ILE A 207 33.66 -5.87 -0.49
C ILE A 207 33.50 -4.93 0.70
N ARG A 208 34.59 -4.75 1.46
CA ARG A 208 34.66 -3.82 2.59
C ARG A 208 34.42 -2.41 2.07
N GLN A 209 33.25 -1.87 2.36
CA GLN A 209 33.03 -0.43 2.40
C GLN A 209 32.26 -0.09 3.68
N TRP A 210 32.72 0.92 4.36
CA TRP A 210 32.23 1.44 5.64
C TRP A 210 30.74 1.75 5.56
N LEU A 211 29.94 1.06 6.39
CA LEU A 211 28.52 1.32 6.54
C LEU A 211 28.32 2.54 7.45
N HIS A 212 27.89 3.64 6.86
CA HIS A 212 27.26 4.73 7.60
C HIS A 212 25.80 4.36 7.91
N PRO A 213 25.20 4.94 8.97
CA PRO A 213 23.88 4.52 9.44
C PRO A 213 22.81 4.66 8.34
N LEU A 214 22.10 3.56 8.12
CA LEU A 214 20.93 3.50 7.25
C LEU A 214 19.76 4.21 7.95
N ARG A 215 18.99 4.99 7.21
CA ARG A 215 17.74 5.55 7.69
C ARG A 215 16.57 4.86 6.99
N LEU A 216 15.62 4.43 7.78
CA LEU A 216 14.38 3.80 7.34
C LEU A 216 13.36 4.90 7.04
N VAL A 217 12.69 4.82 5.87
CA VAL A 217 11.47 5.55 5.56
C VAL A 217 10.34 4.53 5.56
N ILE A 218 9.38 4.71 6.44
CA ILE A 218 8.15 3.89 6.55
C ILE A 218 7.01 4.70 5.95
#